data_d6e3a7c32615a3edefd927156185623e
#
_entry.id   d6e3a7c32615a3edefd927156185623e
#
_cell.length_a   1.000
_cell.length_b   1.000
_cell.length_c   1.000
_cell.angle_alpha   90.00
_cell.angle_beta   90.00
_cell.angle_gamma   90.00
#
_symmetry.space_group_name_H-M   'P 1'
#
loop_
_entity.id
_entity.type
_entity.pdbx_description
1 polymer ?
#
loop_
_entity_poly.entity_id
_entity_poly.type
_entity_poly.pdbx_seq_one_letter_code
_entity_poly.pdbx_strand_id
1 'polypeptide(L)'
;RSLKCSSLKSAEWYYGPQKRLLISPSLKIFPERKFMKKGVITLAFQKINESRIKRKFNALNRSHQIEDLKVFSINGDFDTYFNGGHSISYGLESTYNYNYSKAYDRILEISDNKVIGLGQKFAIPTRYPSDGSSYTSFASYVNWSWNMSEFFTFNVGTRVTLTRIKASWNDVISVNPQLS
;
A
#
# COMPACT_ATOMS: atom_id res chain seq x y z
N ARG A 1 -35.03 -2.93 28.74
CA ARG A 1 -33.63 -2.54 28.40
C ARG A 1 -33.72 -1.21 27.65
N SER A 2 -33.38 -0.11 28.32
CA SER A 2 -33.26 1.23 27.72
C SER A 2 -32.14 1.20 26.72
N LEU A 3 -32.41 1.37 25.40
CA LEU A 3 -31.44 1.66 24.37
C LEU A 3 -30.86 3.04 24.66
N LYS A 4 -29.64 3.10 25.21
CA LYS A 4 -28.86 4.32 25.25
C LYS A 4 -28.62 4.75 23.84
N CYS A 5 -29.27 5.82 23.39
CA CYS A 5 -29.01 6.47 22.13
C CYS A 5 -27.55 6.99 22.20
N SER A 6 -26.60 6.28 21.58
CA SER A 6 -25.24 6.75 21.49
C SER A 6 -25.25 8.01 20.65
N SER A 7 -24.78 9.13 21.19
CA SER A 7 -24.67 10.38 20.46
C SER A 7 -23.86 10.17 19.19
N LEU A 8 -24.39 10.57 18.05
CA LEU A 8 -23.71 10.50 16.76
C LEU A 8 -22.42 11.32 16.82
N LYS A 9 -21.25 10.65 16.66
CA LYS A 9 -19.94 11.29 16.72
C LYS A 9 -19.55 11.98 15.42
N SER A 10 -20.04 11.48 14.29
CA SER A 10 -19.68 11.95 12.94
C SER A 10 -20.96 12.23 12.15
N ALA A 11 -21.03 13.41 11.54
CA ALA A 11 -22.06 13.78 10.57
C ALA A 11 -21.74 13.23 9.18
N GLU A 12 -20.44 13.19 8.84
CA GLU A 12 -19.93 12.60 7.61
C GLU A 12 -18.70 11.76 7.93
N TRP A 13 -18.68 10.56 7.40
CA TRP A 13 -17.51 9.68 7.43
C TRP A 13 -17.62 8.69 6.28
N TYR A 14 -16.85 8.94 5.23
CA TYR A 14 -16.86 8.05 4.06
C TYR A 14 -15.52 8.12 3.31
N TYR A 15 -15.26 7.08 2.54
CA TYR A 15 -14.18 7.09 1.57
C TYR A 15 -14.69 7.76 0.29
N GLY A 16 -13.90 8.67 -0.27
CA GLY A 16 -14.16 9.24 -1.58
C GLY A 16 -13.88 8.23 -2.70
N PRO A 17 -13.96 8.67 -3.95
CA PRO A 17 -13.66 7.79 -5.08
C PRO A 17 -12.26 7.21 -4.95
N GLN A 18 -12.15 5.88 -4.97
CA GLN A 18 -10.88 5.17 -5.06
C GLN A 18 -10.57 4.89 -6.52
N LYS A 19 -9.40 5.32 -6.97
CA LYS A 19 -8.90 5.04 -8.32
C LYS A 19 -7.69 4.13 -8.21
N ARG A 20 -7.68 3.06 -8.99
CA ARG A 20 -6.58 2.12 -9.05
C ARG A 20 -6.24 1.77 -10.48
N LEU A 21 -4.98 1.91 -10.84
CA LEU A 21 -4.38 1.39 -12.06
C LEU A 21 -3.38 0.30 -11.66
N LEU A 22 -3.45 -0.85 -12.30
CA LEU A 22 -2.47 -1.93 -12.18
C LEU A 22 -2.07 -2.38 -13.58
N ILE A 23 -0.76 -2.42 -13.84
CA ILE A 23 -0.15 -2.98 -15.04
C ILE A 23 0.87 -4.00 -14.57
N SER A 24 0.75 -5.26 -15.02
CA SER A 24 1.60 -6.35 -14.55
C SER A 24 1.92 -7.34 -15.68
N PRO A 25 2.85 -6.98 -16.59
CA PRO A 25 3.35 -7.93 -17.59
C PRO A 25 4.23 -9.00 -16.95
N SER A 26 4.19 -10.21 -17.49
CA SER A 26 5.09 -11.30 -17.13
C SER A 26 5.69 -11.94 -18.37
N LEU A 27 6.97 -12.29 -18.27
CA LEU A 27 7.73 -13.03 -19.28
C LEU A 27 8.05 -14.42 -18.73
N LYS A 28 7.66 -15.46 -19.46
CA LYS A 28 8.02 -16.85 -19.17
C LYS A 28 9.12 -17.30 -20.10
N ILE A 29 10.16 -17.91 -19.55
CA ILE A 29 11.29 -18.45 -20.30
C ILE A 29 11.51 -19.91 -19.89
N PHE A 30 11.90 -20.73 -20.85
CA PHE A 30 12.12 -22.18 -20.68
C PHE A 30 13.49 -22.57 -21.22
N PRO A 31 14.59 -22.10 -20.61
CA PRO A 31 15.91 -22.46 -21.06
C PRO A 31 16.27 -23.88 -20.63
N GLU A 32 16.90 -24.64 -21.53
CA GLU A 32 17.40 -25.99 -21.21
C GLU A 32 18.76 -25.94 -20.51
N ARG A 33 18.88 -25.17 -19.45
CA ARG A 33 20.12 -25.05 -18.66
C ARG A 33 20.04 -25.91 -17.41
N LYS A 34 21.19 -26.41 -16.92
CA LYS A 34 21.25 -27.25 -15.71
C LYS A 34 20.70 -26.54 -14.47
N PHE A 35 20.93 -25.25 -14.35
CA PHE A 35 20.54 -24.44 -13.19
C PHE A 35 19.17 -23.75 -13.35
N MET A 36 18.58 -23.77 -14.54
CA MET A 36 17.29 -23.12 -14.82
C MET A 36 16.56 -23.86 -15.94
N LYS A 37 15.41 -24.42 -15.63
CA LYS A 37 14.51 -25.09 -16.59
C LYS A 37 13.29 -24.25 -16.91
N LYS A 38 12.89 -23.41 -15.97
CA LYS A 38 11.79 -22.47 -16.11
C LYS A 38 12.15 -21.19 -15.39
N GLY A 39 11.79 -20.06 -15.97
CA GLY A 39 11.88 -18.76 -15.34
C GLY A 39 10.63 -17.94 -15.62
N VAL A 40 10.21 -17.15 -14.65
CA VAL A 40 9.14 -16.18 -14.77
C VAL A 40 9.65 -14.86 -14.24
N ILE A 41 9.62 -13.82 -15.08
CA ILE A 41 9.95 -12.46 -14.67
C ILE A 41 8.66 -11.65 -14.74
N THR A 42 8.26 -11.07 -13.62
CA THR A 42 7.06 -10.24 -13.51
C THR A 42 7.45 -8.82 -13.12
N LEU A 43 7.00 -7.86 -13.91
CA LEU A 43 7.06 -6.44 -13.56
C LEU A 43 5.67 -6.00 -13.16
N ALA A 44 5.56 -5.15 -12.14
CA ALA A 44 4.27 -4.54 -11.81
C ALA A 44 4.42 -3.06 -11.50
N PHE A 45 3.48 -2.28 -12.02
CA PHE A 45 3.26 -0.90 -11.65
C PHE A 45 1.83 -0.75 -11.15
N GLN A 46 1.69 -0.14 -9.98
CA GLN A 46 0.38 0.15 -9.42
C GLN A 46 0.32 1.61 -8.96
N LYS A 47 -0.75 2.29 -9.32
CA LYS A 47 -1.10 3.61 -8.82
C LYS A 47 -2.44 3.53 -8.12
N ILE A 48 -2.49 3.99 -6.86
CA ILE A 48 -3.70 4.05 -6.05
C ILE A 48 -3.88 5.49 -5.60
N ASN A 49 -5.05 6.05 -5.83
CA ASN A 49 -5.48 7.32 -5.25
C ASN A 49 -6.70 7.05 -4.39
N GLU A 50 -6.62 7.43 -3.14
CA GLU A 50 -7.66 7.24 -2.14
C GLU A 50 -7.92 8.57 -1.43
N SER A 51 -9.19 8.85 -1.14
CA SER A 51 -9.55 9.98 -0.32
C SER A 51 -10.48 9.55 0.82
N ARG A 52 -10.37 10.24 1.94
CA ARG A 52 -11.24 10.08 3.09
C ARG A 52 -11.81 11.42 3.49
N ILE A 53 -13.12 11.46 3.69
CA ILE A 53 -13.84 12.65 4.08
C ILE A 53 -14.48 12.40 5.45
N LYS A 54 -14.29 13.36 6.36
CA LYS A 54 -14.81 13.27 7.72
C LYS A 54 -15.28 14.64 8.20
N ARG A 55 -16.45 14.66 8.85
CA ARG A 55 -16.97 15.82 9.60
C ARG A 55 -17.57 15.35 10.91
N LYS A 56 -17.20 15.99 12.01
CA LYS A 56 -17.83 15.76 13.30
C LYS A 56 -19.25 16.32 13.28
N PHE A 57 -20.11 15.74 14.14
CA PHE A 57 -21.45 16.28 14.33
C PHE A 57 -21.37 17.70 14.93
N ASN A 58 -22.18 18.63 14.44
CA ASN A 58 -22.18 20.06 14.80
C ASN A 58 -20.88 20.82 14.47
N ALA A 59 -19.94 20.26 13.71
CA ALA A 59 -18.76 20.97 13.24
C ALA A 59 -18.95 21.48 11.81
N LEU A 60 -18.44 22.69 11.54
CA LEU A 60 -18.42 23.27 10.21
C LEU A 60 -17.22 22.77 9.40
N ASN A 61 -16.16 22.30 10.06
CA ASN A 61 -14.93 21.83 9.41
C ASN A 61 -15.14 20.44 8.82
N ARG A 62 -14.95 20.33 7.50
CA ARG A 62 -14.96 19.09 6.75
C ARG A 62 -13.55 18.73 6.33
N SER A 63 -13.01 17.68 6.94
CA SER A 63 -11.64 17.21 6.72
C SER A 63 -11.58 16.31 5.50
N HIS A 64 -10.59 16.58 4.65
CA HIS A 64 -10.22 15.79 3.48
C HIS A 64 -8.81 15.25 3.66
N GLN A 65 -8.64 13.96 3.56
CA GLN A 65 -7.34 13.29 3.54
C GLN A 65 -7.20 12.54 2.22
N ILE A 66 -6.12 12.78 1.52
CA ILE A 66 -5.86 12.24 0.17
C ILE A 66 -4.51 11.54 0.20
N GLU A 67 -4.51 10.29 -0.26
CA GLU A 67 -3.32 9.44 -0.38
C GLU A 67 -3.09 9.11 -1.85
N ASP A 68 -1.88 9.32 -2.33
CA ASP A 68 -1.42 8.93 -3.68
C ASP A 68 -0.26 7.97 -3.53
N LEU A 69 -0.52 6.68 -3.75
CA LEU A 69 0.44 5.61 -3.63
C LEU A 69 0.84 5.10 -5.01
N LYS A 70 2.14 5.02 -5.25
CA LYS A 70 2.75 4.39 -6.41
C LYS A 70 3.59 3.21 -5.95
N VAL A 71 3.42 2.06 -6.59
CA VAL A 71 4.14 0.83 -6.31
C VAL A 71 4.80 0.34 -7.59
N PHE A 72 6.09 0.06 -7.52
CA PHE A 72 6.85 -0.62 -8.56
C PHE A 72 7.38 -1.91 -7.96
N SER A 73 7.23 -3.01 -8.67
CA SER A 73 7.85 -4.28 -8.27
C SER A 73 8.40 -5.04 -9.46
N ILE A 74 9.43 -5.80 -9.18
CA ILE A 74 10.03 -6.77 -10.08
C ILE A 74 10.24 -8.07 -9.31
N ASN A 75 9.77 -9.19 -9.87
CA ASN A 75 9.97 -10.53 -9.36
C ASN A 75 10.59 -11.38 -10.43
N GLY A 76 11.59 -12.18 -10.06
CA GLY A 76 12.15 -13.23 -10.90
C GLY A 76 12.09 -14.54 -10.14
N ASP A 77 11.34 -15.50 -10.65
CA ASP A 77 11.13 -16.83 -10.08
C ASP A 77 11.68 -17.87 -11.03
N PHE A 78 12.52 -18.76 -10.54
CA PHE A 78 13.25 -19.75 -11.35
C PHE A 78 13.13 -21.13 -10.74
N ASP A 79 12.90 -22.12 -11.61
CA ASP A 79 12.80 -23.52 -11.24
C ASP A 79 13.85 -24.35 -11.97
N THR A 80 14.42 -25.30 -11.24
CA THR A 80 15.25 -26.35 -11.82
C THR A 80 14.88 -27.70 -11.24
N TYR A 81 14.99 -28.72 -12.05
CA TYR A 81 14.64 -30.10 -11.70
C TYR A 81 15.84 -31.01 -11.94
N PHE A 82 16.07 -31.94 -11.03
CA PHE A 82 17.14 -32.91 -11.08
C PHE A 82 16.57 -34.33 -11.04
N ASN A 83 17.37 -35.29 -11.44
CA ASN A 83 17.04 -36.70 -11.29
C ASN A 83 16.86 -37.08 -9.80
N GLY A 84 16.07 -38.13 -9.55
CA GLY A 84 15.81 -38.57 -8.18
C GLY A 84 14.74 -37.76 -7.43
N GLY A 85 13.87 -37.02 -8.15
CA GLY A 85 12.74 -36.33 -7.57
C GLY A 85 13.09 -35.00 -6.87
N HIS A 86 14.28 -34.44 -7.12
CA HIS A 86 14.69 -33.18 -6.53
C HIS A 86 14.29 -31.99 -7.40
N SER A 87 13.84 -30.92 -6.77
CA SER A 87 13.63 -29.62 -7.42
C SER A 87 14.12 -28.48 -6.54
N ILE A 88 14.57 -27.41 -7.17
CA ILE A 88 14.94 -26.17 -6.50
C ILE A 88 14.20 -25.03 -7.19
N SER A 89 13.44 -24.28 -6.39
CA SER A 89 12.83 -23.00 -6.77
C SER A 89 13.57 -21.87 -6.06
N TYR A 90 13.98 -20.85 -6.78
CA TYR A 90 14.70 -19.72 -6.22
C TYR A 90 14.28 -18.44 -6.92
N GLY A 91 14.41 -17.33 -6.25
CA GLY A 91 13.98 -16.07 -6.81
C GLY A 91 14.50 -14.84 -6.11
N LEU A 92 14.28 -13.73 -6.80
CA LEU A 92 14.59 -12.38 -6.35
C LEU A 92 13.34 -11.52 -6.48
N GLU A 93 13.13 -10.65 -5.50
CA GLU A 93 12.03 -9.69 -5.47
C GLU A 93 12.57 -8.33 -5.09
N SER A 94 12.14 -7.30 -5.79
CA SER A 94 12.35 -5.92 -5.38
C SER A 94 11.06 -5.14 -5.49
N THR A 95 10.74 -4.37 -4.45
CA THR A 95 9.55 -3.52 -4.41
C THR A 95 9.93 -2.12 -3.94
N TYR A 96 9.43 -1.12 -4.65
CA TYR A 96 9.54 0.28 -4.28
C TYR A 96 8.15 0.91 -4.21
N ASN A 97 7.79 1.40 -3.03
CA ASN A 97 6.54 2.12 -2.78
C ASN A 97 6.86 3.58 -2.49
N TYR A 98 6.09 4.47 -3.08
CA TYR A 98 6.13 5.90 -2.79
C TYR A 98 4.73 6.38 -2.47
N ASN A 99 4.56 6.96 -1.28
CA ASN A 99 3.28 7.52 -0.82
C ASN A 99 3.41 9.02 -0.60
N TYR A 100 2.47 9.77 -1.17
CA TYR A 100 2.32 11.20 -0.96
C TYR A 100 0.96 11.46 -0.33
N SER A 101 0.96 12.18 0.80
CA SER A 101 -0.23 12.44 1.61
C SER A 101 -0.55 13.92 1.66
N LYS A 102 -1.82 14.27 1.48
CA LYS A 102 -2.35 15.62 1.63
C LYS A 102 -3.54 15.62 2.55
N ALA A 103 -3.64 16.62 3.40
CA ALA A 103 -4.81 16.81 4.24
C ALA A 103 -5.17 18.29 4.33
N TYR A 104 -6.46 18.57 4.32
CA TYR A 104 -6.98 19.90 4.50
C TYR A 104 -8.41 19.87 5.05
N ASP A 105 -8.76 20.89 5.79
CA ASP A 105 -10.14 21.21 6.17
C ASP A 105 -10.73 22.22 5.20
N ARG A 106 -12.03 22.12 4.96
CA ARG A 106 -12.87 23.16 4.38
C ARG A 106 -13.97 23.53 5.35
N ILE A 107 -14.22 24.83 5.52
CA ILE A 107 -15.35 25.31 6.30
C ILE A 107 -16.59 25.20 5.41
N LEU A 108 -17.68 24.63 5.98
CA LEU A 108 -18.97 24.60 5.30
C LEU A 108 -19.61 25.98 5.40
N GLU A 109 -20.10 26.50 4.28
CA GLU A 109 -20.98 27.65 4.23
C GLU A 109 -22.42 27.19 4.39
N ILE A 110 -23.09 27.67 5.45
CA ILE A 110 -24.44 27.28 5.79
C ILE A 110 -25.35 28.51 5.73
N SER A 111 -26.46 28.41 5.01
CA SER A 111 -27.58 29.32 5.05
C SER A 111 -28.88 28.53 5.20
N ASP A 112 -29.79 29.01 6.06
CA ASP A 112 -31.10 28.36 6.33
C ASP A 112 -30.98 26.86 6.66
N ASN A 113 -30.01 26.50 7.50
CA ASN A 113 -29.70 25.10 7.87
C ASN A 113 -29.30 24.18 6.68
N LYS A 114 -28.99 24.74 5.53
CA LYS A 114 -28.51 23.99 4.35
C LYS A 114 -27.07 24.36 4.03
N VAL A 115 -26.30 23.36 3.63
CA VAL A 115 -24.96 23.59 3.10
C VAL A 115 -25.08 24.19 1.71
N ILE A 116 -24.67 25.45 1.56
CA ILE A 116 -24.71 26.20 0.28
C ILE A 116 -23.38 26.16 -0.46
N GLY A 117 -22.28 25.91 0.26
CA GLY A 117 -20.95 25.91 -0.36
C GLY A 117 -19.85 25.36 0.54
N LEU A 118 -18.66 25.34 -0.03
CA LEU A 118 -17.41 25.01 0.66
C LEU A 118 -16.52 26.24 0.63
N GLY A 119 -16.34 26.84 1.78
CA GLY A 119 -15.51 28.03 1.96
C GLY A 119 -14.02 27.75 1.98
N GLN A 120 -13.30 28.54 2.77
CA GLN A 120 -11.84 28.56 2.82
C GLN A 120 -11.24 27.18 3.15
N LYS A 121 -10.07 26.92 2.54
CA LYS A 121 -9.28 25.70 2.71
C LYS A 121 -8.10 25.95 3.64
N PHE A 122 -7.94 25.11 4.67
CA PHE A 122 -6.83 25.15 5.63
C PHE A 122 -6.06 23.85 5.58
N ALA A 123 -4.73 23.91 5.59
CA ALA A 123 -3.90 22.73 5.73
C ALA A 123 -4.06 22.14 7.15
N ILE A 124 -4.13 20.83 7.25
CA ILE A 124 -4.16 20.09 8.51
C ILE A 124 -3.10 18.96 8.47
N PRO A 125 -2.68 18.43 9.63
CA PRO A 125 -1.77 17.31 9.68
C PRO A 125 -2.26 16.12 8.85
N THR A 126 -1.36 15.54 8.07
CA THR A 126 -1.61 14.34 7.25
C THR A 126 -1.52 13.07 8.10
N ARG A 127 -2.11 11.97 7.63
CA ARG A 127 -1.99 10.65 8.29
C ARG A 127 -0.63 9.99 8.07
N TYR A 128 -0.02 10.27 6.92
CA TYR A 128 1.29 9.79 6.50
C TYR A 128 2.18 11.00 6.24
N PRO A 129 3.50 10.81 6.13
CA PRO A 129 4.42 11.90 5.88
C PRO A 129 4.02 12.79 4.71
N SER A 130 3.87 14.10 4.96
CA SER A 130 3.33 15.07 3.99
C SER A 130 4.29 15.43 2.87
N ASP A 131 5.59 15.29 3.09
CA ASP A 131 6.64 15.52 2.10
C ASP A 131 7.09 14.23 1.40
N GLY A 132 6.28 13.18 1.53
CA GLY A 132 6.48 11.89 0.92
C GLY A 132 7.12 10.87 1.85
N SER A 133 6.77 9.64 1.61
CA SER A 133 7.38 8.49 2.25
C SER A 133 7.68 7.41 1.21
N SER A 134 8.78 6.70 1.39
CA SER A 134 9.12 5.59 0.55
C SER A 134 9.44 4.34 1.36
N TYR A 135 9.05 3.21 0.82
CA TYR A 135 9.37 1.89 1.30
C TYR A 135 10.06 1.13 0.17
N THR A 136 11.27 0.66 0.42
CA THR A 136 12.02 -0.17 -0.50
C THR A 136 12.28 -1.51 0.16
N SER A 137 11.98 -2.58 -0.54
CA SER A 137 12.24 -3.95 -0.11
C SER A 137 12.99 -4.70 -1.19
N PHE A 138 13.98 -5.47 -0.76
CA PHE A 138 14.67 -6.44 -1.58
C PHE A 138 14.65 -7.78 -0.88
N ALA A 139 14.28 -8.85 -1.58
CA ALA A 139 14.25 -10.18 -1.03
C ALA A 139 14.86 -11.19 -1.99
N SER A 140 15.47 -12.24 -1.44
CA SER A 140 15.88 -13.44 -2.14
C SER A 140 15.40 -14.67 -1.38
N TYR A 141 15.10 -15.72 -2.11
CA TYR A 141 14.67 -16.98 -1.51
C TYR A 141 15.20 -18.17 -2.31
N VAL A 142 15.29 -19.30 -1.62
CA VAL A 142 15.53 -20.60 -2.20
C VAL A 142 14.67 -21.63 -1.46
N ASN A 143 14.05 -22.51 -2.21
CA ASN A 143 13.28 -23.64 -1.71
C ASN A 143 13.75 -24.91 -2.41
N TRP A 144 14.07 -25.94 -1.64
CA TRP A 144 14.39 -27.26 -2.11
C TRP A 144 13.25 -28.22 -1.79
N SER A 145 12.84 -28.99 -2.79
CA SER A 145 11.81 -30.01 -2.66
C SER A 145 12.36 -31.35 -3.12
N TRP A 146 12.07 -32.38 -2.37
CA TRP A 146 12.45 -33.76 -2.66
C TRP A 146 11.24 -34.69 -2.57
N ASN A 147 10.83 -35.23 -3.69
CA ASN A 147 9.82 -36.26 -3.79
C ASN A 147 10.48 -37.63 -3.47
N MET A 148 10.41 -38.04 -2.19
CA MET A 148 11.02 -39.27 -1.71
C MET A 148 10.26 -40.51 -2.22
N SER A 149 8.94 -40.41 -2.34
CA SER A 149 8.04 -41.42 -2.88
C SER A 149 6.74 -40.79 -3.37
N GLU A 150 5.82 -41.59 -3.88
CA GLU A 150 4.47 -41.13 -4.26
C GLU A 150 3.67 -40.56 -3.08
N PHE A 151 4.05 -40.90 -1.85
CA PHE A 151 3.35 -40.51 -0.62
C PHE A 151 4.07 -39.45 0.19
N PHE A 152 5.36 -39.20 -0.04
CA PHE A 152 6.18 -38.33 0.78
C PHE A 152 6.97 -37.31 -0.05
N THR A 153 6.74 -36.04 0.23
CA THR A 153 7.53 -34.91 -0.29
C THR A 153 8.11 -34.14 0.88
N PHE A 154 9.41 -33.93 0.86
CA PHE A 154 10.12 -33.11 1.82
C PHE A 154 10.41 -31.74 1.20
N ASN A 155 10.09 -30.65 1.93
CA ASN A 155 10.32 -29.27 1.49
C ASN A 155 11.07 -28.51 2.58
N VAL A 156 12.10 -27.77 2.16
CA VAL A 156 12.81 -26.82 3.03
C VAL A 156 13.15 -25.58 2.23
N GLY A 157 12.93 -24.40 2.81
CA GLY A 157 13.20 -23.15 2.18
C GLY A 157 13.69 -22.09 3.14
N THR A 158 14.34 -21.07 2.59
CA THR A 158 14.76 -19.88 3.31
C THR A 158 14.50 -18.64 2.46
N ARG A 159 14.20 -17.53 3.14
CA ARG A 159 14.02 -16.20 2.53
C ARG A 159 14.74 -15.17 3.39
N VAL A 160 15.47 -14.29 2.74
CA VAL A 160 16.08 -13.10 3.35
C VAL A 160 15.43 -11.87 2.74
N THR A 161 15.04 -10.94 3.58
CA THR A 161 14.43 -9.68 3.15
C THR A 161 15.12 -8.51 3.81
N LEU A 162 15.55 -7.54 3.01
CA LEU A 162 16.10 -6.26 3.44
C LEU A 162 15.08 -5.17 3.16
N THR A 163 14.79 -4.34 4.17
CA THR A 163 13.79 -3.28 4.05
C THR A 163 14.38 -1.94 4.46
N ARG A 164 14.08 -0.91 3.68
CA ARG A 164 14.41 0.48 3.97
C ARG A 164 13.16 1.35 3.90
N ILE A 165 12.93 2.12 4.97
CA ILE A 165 11.82 3.08 5.05
C ILE A 165 12.43 4.48 5.15
N LYS A 166 11.88 5.42 4.37
CA LYS A 166 12.17 6.85 4.47
C LYS A 166 10.86 7.61 4.62
N ALA A 167 10.85 8.60 5.50
CA ALA A 167 9.69 9.43 5.76
C ALA A 167 10.15 10.89 5.93
N SER A 168 9.44 11.82 5.30
CA SER A 168 9.70 13.24 5.41
C SER A 168 8.40 13.99 5.69
N TRP A 169 8.42 14.90 6.66
CA TRP A 169 7.29 15.75 7.02
C TRP A 169 7.62 17.21 6.76
N ASN A 170 6.71 17.91 6.11
CA ASN A 170 6.72 19.36 6.15
C ASN A 170 6.22 19.81 7.52
N ASP A 171 6.83 20.85 8.11
CA ASP A 171 6.47 21.43 9.40
C ASP A 171 5.07 22.11 9.35
N VAL A 172 4.03 21.29 9.18
CA VAL A 172 2.64 21.79 9.29
C VAL A 172 2.25 22.07 10.76
N ILE A 173 3.01 21.50 11.70
CA ILE A 173 2.78 21.68 13.15
C ILE A 173 3.03 23.12 13.58
N SER A 174 3.95 23.83 12.91
CA SER A 174 4.26 25.24 13.22
C SER A 174 3.18 26.23 12.77
N VAL A 175 2.22 25.82 11.93
CA VAL A 175 1.18 26.69 11.37
C VAL A 175 -0.14 26.60 12.14
N ASN A 176 -0.26 25.67 13.08
CA ASN A 176 -1.48 25.52 13.88
C ASN A 176 -1.18 25.55 15.38
N PRO A 177 -1.13 26.75 16.02
CA PRO A 177 -0.81 26.92 17.43
C PRO A 177 -1.86 26.33 18.39
N GLN A 178 -2.95 25.76 17.91
CA GLN A 178 -3.96 25.08 18.72
C GLN A 178 -3.66 23.59 18.98
N LEU A 179 -2.52 23.08 18.51
CA LEU A 179 -2.11 21.68 18.70
C LEU A 179 -0.85 21.53 19.59
N SER A 180 -0.43 22.61 20.26
CA SER A 180 0.62 22.60 21.29
C SER A 180 0.04 22.52 22.70
#